data_c4667d7cb92d10870ee8d3e94d99ed5d
#
_entry.id   c4667d7cb92d10870ee8d3e94d99ed5d
#
_cell.length_a   1.000
_cell.length_b   1.000
_cell.length_c   1.000
_cell.angle_alpha   90.00
_cell.angle_beta   90.00
_cell.angle_gamma   90.00
#
_symmetry.space_group_name_H-M   'P 1'
#
loop_
_entity.id
_entity.type
_entity.pdbx_description
1 polymer ?
#
loop_
_entity_poly.entity_id
_entity_poly.type
_entity_poly.pdbx_seq_one_letter_code
_entity_poly.pdbx_strand_id
1 'polypeptide(L)'
;MHKLWRKRIKQNRLEEGKRQSRLKLLKILCALLIVWIFFYPQYWKRLVYPQVIGEKAQSNQKISTQDFFENVNVSDIEITRNGKRYRLEPKVAYKVTGRVGIVDNYDGLLNKIYRWQAQGNYINLVPRDIFIVIGKMAEPQVFEMFDFKHEERMGSVLCKGVKYKTSFMSFFQDEKDFQQSKENYEKCNPYIKDDELNNYHPIPATENINRALSMLVKGDVVSLEGLLVDVPELGLSTGTRKNQVHKDMIVNGDNPGKCFVLYTTKVTIDGFDYK
;
A
#
# COMPACT_ATOMS: atom_id res chain seq x y z
N MET A 1 52.94 -42.95 -23.41
CA MET A 1 51.67 -43.14 -22.63
C MET A 1 51.52 -42.18 -21.44
N HIS A 2 52.55 -41.89 -20.65
CA HIS A 2 52.43 -41.05 -19.41
C HIS A 2 51.99 -39.59 -19.61
N LYS A 3 52.33 -38.93 -20.74
CA LYS A 3 51.96 -37.53 -21.01
C LYS A 3 50.47 -37.33 -21.31
N LEU A 4 49.83 -38.31 -22.00
CA LEU A 4 48.41 -38.25 -22.34
C LEU A 4 47.53 -38.49 -21.10
N TRP A 5 47.94 -39.37 -20.21
CA TRP A 5 47.24 -39.63 -18.95
C TRP A 5 47.25 -38.40 -18.02
N ARG A 6 48.40 -37.72 -17.89
CA ARG A 6 48.49 -36.47 -17.09
C ARG A 6 47.61 -35.35 -17.68
N LYS A 7 47.50 -35.20 -19.00
CA LYS A 7 46.60 -34.25 -19.64
C LYS A 7 45.12 -34.54 -19.30
N ARG A 8 44.70 -35.81 -19.36
CA ARG A 8 43.31 -36.21 -19.01
C ARG A 8 42.99 -35.87 -17.56
N ILE A 9 43.86 -36.18 -16.63
CA ILE A 9 43.64 -35.89 -15.20
C ILE A 9 43.50 -34.37 -14.99
N LYS A 10 44.34 -33.55 -15.63
CA LYS A 10 44.28 -32.12 -15.51
C LYS A 10 42.98 -31.53 -16.10
N GLN A 11 42.51 -32.11 -17.19
CA GLN A 11 41.25 -31.70 -17.83
C GLN A 11 40.05 -32.09 -16.97
N ASN A 12 39.98 -33.27 -16.42
CA ASN A 12 38.94 -33.72 -15.52
C ASN A 12 38.87 -32.87 -14.25
N ARG A 13 39.98 -32.52 -13.63
CA ARG A 13 40.02 -31.60 -12.49
C ARG A 13 39.50 -30.19 -12.83
N LEU A 14 39.81 -29.71 -14.04
CA LEU A 14 39.31 -28.41 -14.50
C LEU A 14 37.80 -28.43 -14.70
N GLU A 15 37.27 -29.46 -15.29
CA GLU A 15 35.81 -29.64 -15.49
C GLU A 15 35.09 -29.80 -14.16
N GLU A 16 35.66 -30.55 -13.24
CA GLU A 16 35.11 -30.75 -11.89
C GLU A 16 35.10 -29.44 -11.10
N GLY A 17 36.14 -28.64 -11.20
CA GLY A 17 36.19 -27.29 -10.63
C GLY A 17 35.15 -26.35 -11.21
N LYS A 18 34.93 -26.38 -12.54
CA LYS A 18 33.86 -25.59 -13.21
C LYS A 18 32.46 -26.06 -12.76
N ARG A 19 32.24 -27.36 -12.61
CA ARG A 19 30.98 -27.93 -12.14
C ARG A 19 30.68 -27.52 -10.70
N GLN A 20 31.68 -27.58 -9.82
CA GLN A 20 31.52 -27.13 -8.43
C GLN A 20 31.25 -25.63 -8.31
N SER A 21 31.90 -24.80 -9.13
CA SER A 21 31.65 -23.36 -9.18
C SER A 21 30.22 -23.04 -9.65
N ARG A 22 29.72 -23.75 -10.67
CA ARG A 22 28.33 -23.61 -11.13
C ARG A 22 27.31 -24.03 -10.05
N LEU A 23 27.58 -25.11 -9.32
CA LEU A 23 26.73 -25.54 -8.21
C LEU A 23 26.73 -24.54 -7.06
N LYS A 24 27.87 -23.93 -6.72
CA LYS A 24 27.95 -22.87 -5.73
C LYS A 24 27.15 -21.65 -6.15
N LEU A 25 27.29 -21.20 -7.41
CA LEU A 25 26.52 -20.09 -7.97
C LEU A 25 25.01 -20.38 -7.92
N LEU A 26 24.59 -21.57 -8.32
CA LEU A 26 23.19 -21.97 -8.26
C LEU A 26 22.62 -21.94 -6.83
N LYS A 27 23.38 -22.43 -5.84
CA LYS A 27 22.97 -22.37 -4.42
C LYS A 27 22.81 -20.92 -3.94
N ILE A 28 23.72 -20.02 -4.33
CA ILE A 28 23.62 -18.59 -3.99
C ILE A 28 22.38 -17.97 -4.64
N LEU A 29 22.13 -18.25 -5.93
CA LEU A 29 20.94 -17.74 -6.63
C LEU A 29 19.64 -18.24 -5.99
N CYS A 30 19.57 -19.53 -5.62
CA CYS A 30 18.42 -20.08 -4.90
C CYS A 30 18.22 -19.42 -3.54
N ALA A 31 19.29 -19.18 -2.78
CA ALA A 31 19.22 -18.49 -1.50
C ALA A 31 18.73 -17.05 -1.66
N LEU A 32 19.23 -16.33 -2.66
CA LEU A 32 18.77 -14.96 -2.98
C LEU A 32 17.31 -14.93 -3.41
N LEU A 33 16.85 -15.91 -4.20
CA LEU A 33 15.45 -16.06 -4.59
C LEU A 33 14.56 -16.31 -3.39
N ILE A 34 14.97 -17.19 -2.46
CA ILE A 34 14.23 -17.44 -1.23
C ILE A 34 14.14 -16.17 -0.39
N VAL A 35 15.25 -15.44 -0.20
CA VAL A 35 15.27 -14.15 0.50
C VAL A 35 14.31 -13.18 -0.18
N TRP A 36 14.36 -13.06 -1.51
CA TRP A 36 13.48 -12.18 -2.26
C TRP A 36 11.99 -12.52 -2.08
N ILE A 37 11.61 -13.81 -2.13
CA ILE A 37 10.23 -14.27 -1.89
C ILE A 37 9.75 -13.91 -0.48
N PHE A 38 10.62 -14.05 0.54
CA PHE A 38 10.25 -13.76 1.94
C PHE A 38 10.17 -12.27 2.25
N PHE A 39 11.09 -11.46 1.72
CA PHE A 39 11.15 -10.02 2.02
C PHE A 39 10.27 -9.16 1.11
N TYR A 40 9.91 -9.67 -0.07
CA TYR A 40 9.10 -8.94 -1.05
C TYR A 40 7.88 -9.75 -1.52
N PRO A 41 7.04 -10.26 -0.60
CA PRO A 41 5.92 -11.14 -0.96
C PRO A 41 4.92 -10.48 -1.91
N GLN A 42 4.74 -9.16 -1.85
CA GLN A 42 3.85 -8.42 -2.73
C GLN A 42 4.22 -8.52 -4.21
N TYR A 43 5.51 -8.60 -4.56
CA TYR A 43 5.94 -8.67 -5.96
C TYR A 43 5.69 -10.03 -6.61
N TRP A 44 6.02 -11.14 -5.91
CA TRP A 44 5.77 -12.46 -6.50
C TRP A 44 4.28 -12.83 -6.48
N LYS A 45 3.50 -12.36 -5.48
CA LYS A 45 2.05 -12.53 -5.45
C LYS A 45 1.40 -11.91 -6.67
N ARG A 46 1.85 -10.76 -7.14
CA ARG A 46 1.36 -10.10 -8.37
C ARG A 46 1.55 -10.92 -9.63
N LEU A 47 2.56 -11.79 -9.69
CA LEU A 47 2.77 -12.68 -10.83
C LEU A 47 1.80 -13.87 -10.84
N VAL A 48 1.38 -14.31 -9.68
CA VAL A 48 0.57 -15.54 -9.52
C VAL A 48 -0.92 -15.24 -9.35
N TYR A 49 -1.28 -14.31 -8.47
CA TYR A 49 -2.69 -14.11 -8.10
C TYR A 49 -3.58 -13.63 -9.25
N PRO A 50 -3.18 -12.70 -10.14
CA PRO A 50 -4.02 -12.30 -11.24
C PRO A 50 -4.46 -13.45 -12.15
N GLN A 51 -3.59 -14.44 -12.32
CA GLN A 51 -3.88 -15.62 -13.15
C GLN A 51 -4.75 -16.66 -12.45
N VAL A 52 -4.79 -16.63 -11.11
CA VAL A 52 -5.49 -17.66 -10.30
C VAL A 52 -6.83 -17.15 -9.78
N ILE A 53 -6.90 -15.91 -9.34
CA ILE A 53 -8.05 -15.36 -8.60
C ILE A 53 -8.62 -14.06 -9.19
N GLY A 54 -7.90 -13.41 -10.11
CA GLY A 54 -8.34 -12.18 -10.77
C GLY A 54 -9.18 -12.47 -12.01
N GLU A 55 -10.24 -11.69 -12.20
CA GLU A 55 -11.02 -11.68 -13.46
C GLU A 55 -10.56 -10.49 -14.30
N LYS A 56 -10.46 -10.63 -15.63
CA LYS A 56 -10.09 -9.50 -16.49
C LYS A 56 -11.13 -8.40 -16.38
N ALA A 57 -10.69 -7.18 -16.04
CA ALA A 57 -11.59 -6.04 -15.89
C ALA A 57 -12.24 -5.66 -17.24
N GLN A 58 -13.53 -5.32 -17.19
CA GLN A 58 -14.28 -4.94 -18.38
C GLN A 58 -13.94 -3.56 -18.92
N SER A 59 -13.32 -2.71 -18.12
CA SER A 59 -12.96 -1.34 -18.49
C SER A 59 -11.56 -0.99 -18.05
N ASN A 60 -10.92 -0.08 -18.79
CA ASN A 60 -9.65 0.51 -18.37
C ASN A 60 -9.86 1.37 -17.12
N GLN A 61 -8.96 1.23 -16.14
CA GLN A 61 -8.95 2.07 -14.96
C GLN A 61 -8.57 3.51 -15.33
N LYS A 62 -9.50 4.43 -15.13
CA LYS A 62 -9.23 5.87 -15.24
C LYS A 62 -9.21 6.48 -13.85
N ILE A 63 -8.15 7.21 -13.52
CA ILE A 63 -8.04 7.92 -12.24
C ILE A 63 -9.21 8.86 -12.06
N SER A 64 -9.85 8.78 -10.91
CA SER A 64 -10.96 9.64 -10.52
C SER A 64 -10.48 11.07 -10.32
N THR A 65 -11.26 12.04 -10.77
CA THR A 65 -11.05 13.45 -10.45
C THR A 65 -11.73 13.85 -9.15
N GLN A 66 -12.68 13.01 -8.72
CA GLN A 66 -13.41 13.11 -7.46
C GLN A 66 -13.94 11.74 -7.03
N ASP A 67 -14.25 11.60 -5.75
CA ASP A 67 -14.89 10.42 -5.21
C ASP A 67 -16.34 10.30 -5.72
N PHE A 68 -16.80 9.06 -5.90
CA PHE A 68 -18.19 8.77 -6.21
C PHE A 68 -18.94 8.25 -4.99
N PHE A 69 -20.06 8.89 -4.66
CA PHE A 69 -20.93 8.53 -3.54
C PHE A 69 -22.36 8.34 -4.04
N GLU A 70 -23.01 7.25 -3.64
CA GLU A 70 -24.42 7.00 -3.94
C GLU A 70 -25.15 6.60 -2.65
N ASN A 71 -26.32 7.18 -2.41
CA ASN A 71 -27.13 6.82 -1.27
C ASN A 71 -27.60 5.37 -1.40
N VAL A 72 -27.47 4.61 -0.33
CA VAL A 72 -27.94 3.22 -0.28
C VAL A 72 -28.96 3.05 0.83
N ASN A 73 -29.90 2.17 0.59
CA ASN A 73 -30.82 1.66 1.61
C ASN A 73 -30.51 0.17 1.82
N VAL A 74 -29.40 -0.08 2.52
CA VAL A 74 -28.91 -1.44 2.82
C VAL A 74 -28.98 -1.63 4.33
N SER A 75 -29.50 -2.77 4.76
CA SER A 75 -29.51 -3.18 6.17
C SER A 75 -28.08 -3.41 6.68
N ASP A 76 -27.95 -3.41 8.00
CA ASP A 76 -26.68 -3.74 8.66
C ASP A 76 -26.15 -5.09 8.18
N ILE A 77 -24.83 -5.15 8.02
CA ILE A 77 -24.12 -6.34 7.56
C ILE A 77 -23.40 -6.95 8.75
N GLU A 78 -23.73 -8.21 9.06
CA GLU A 78 -22.99 -8.96 10.06
C GLU A 78 -21.84 -9.75 9.43
N ILE A 79 -20.64 -9.59 9.97
CA ILE A 79 -19.48 -10.36 9.56
C ILE A 79 -18.79 -10.99 10.76
N THR A 80 -18.17 -12.15 10.54
CA THR A 80 -17.39 -12.83 11.58
C THR A 80 -15.93 -12.86 11.14
N ARG A 81 -15.02 -12.41 12.01
CA ARG A 81 -13.56 -12.47 11.81
C ARG A 81 -12.90 -13.00 13.08
N ASN A 82 -12.10 -14.03 12.92
CA ASN A 82 -11.40 -14.70 14.03
C ASN A 82 -12.32 -15.04 15.21
N GLY A 83 -13.53 -15.55 14.92
CA GLY A 83 -14.52 -15.94 15.91
C GLY A 83 -15.30 -14.78 16.57
N LYS A 84 -14.99 -13.53 16.25
CA LYS A 84 -15.70 -12.35 16.74
C LYS A 84 -16.67 -11.82 15.69
N ARG A 85 -17.88 -11.46 16.12
CA ARG A 85 -18.90 -10.83 15.27
C ARG A 85 -18.73 -9.31 15.32
N TYR A 86 -18.98 -8.68 14.17
CA TYR A 86 -18.99 -7.24 13.98
C TYR A 86 -20.22 -6.87 13.15
N ARG A 87 -20.86 -5.77 13.52
CA ARG A 87 -21.94 -5.16 12.78
C ARG A 87 -21.38 -3.98 11.99
N LEU A 88 -21.59 -3.99 10.70
CA LEU A 88 -21.24 -2.89 9.80
C LEU A 88 -22.53 -2.14 9.49
N GLU A 89 -22.56 -0.85 9.75
CA GLU A 89 -23.68 0.04 9.45
C GLU A 89 -23.39 0.80 8.14
N PRO A 90 -23.97 0.39 6.99
CA PRO A 90 -23.73 1.05 5.71
C PRO A 90 -24.27 2.49 5.72
N LYS A 91 -23.47 3.42 5.19
CA LYS A 91 -23.84 4.84 5.05
C LYS A 91 -24.08 5.23 3.59
N VAL A 92 -23.14 4.87 2.70
CA VAL A 92 -23.22 5.17 1.26
C VAL A 92 -22.47 4.12 0.46
N ALA A 93 -22.89 3.88 -0.79
CA ALA A 93 -22.03 3.18 -1.76
C ALA A 93 -20.91 4.12 -2.20
N TYR A 94 -19.75 3.53 -2.40
CA TYR A 94 -18.53 4.28 -2.65
C TYR A 94 -17.69 3.64 -3.73
N LYS A 95 -17.12 4.47 -4.57
CA LYS A 95 -16.16 4.06 -5.59
C LYS A 95 -15.09 5.12 -5.76
N VAL A 96 -13.84 4.68 -5.86
CA VAL A 96 -12.71 5.54 -6.17
C VAL A 96 -11.72 4.79 -7.07
N THR A 97 -11.07 5.52 -7.94
CA THR A 97 -9.87 5.04 -8.67
C THR A 97 -8.77 6.05 -8.48
N GLY A 98 -7.66 5.63 -7.90
CA GLY A 98 -6.56 6.52 -7.61
C GLY A 98 -5.21 5.82 -7.60
N ARG A 99 -4.17 6.57 -7.26
CA ARG A 99 -2.81 6.04 -7.15
C ARG A 99 -2.45 5.84 -5.69
N VAL A 100 -1.92 4.67 -5.39
CA VAL A 100 -1.50 4.29 -4.03
C VAL A 100 -0.27 5.08 -3.62
N GLY A 101 -0.38 5.88 -2.58
CA GLY A 101 0.74 6.59 -1.96
C GLY A 101 1.54 5.71 -1.01
N ILE A 102 0.84 5.00 -0.13
CA ILE A 102 1.43 4.06 0.82
C ILE A 102 0.42 2.99 1.23
N VAL A 103 0.92 1.82 1.61
CA VAL A 103 0.14 0.72 2.20
C VAL A 103 0.84 0.22 3.44
N ASP A 104 0.14 0.23 4.57
CA ASP A 104 0.57 -0.43 5.79
C ASP A 104 -0.19 -1.75 5.96
N ASN A 105 0.56 -2.84 6.02
CA ASN A 105 0.02 -4.17 6.27
C ASN A 105 0.26 -4.56 7.74
N TYR A 106 -0.81 -4.81 8.48
CA TYR A 106 -0.76 -5.16 9.91
C TYR A 106 -0.85 -6.66 10.16
N ASP A 107 -1.28 -7.44 9.17
CA ASP A 107 -1.40 -8.90 9.22
C ASP A 107 -0.08 -9.65 8.99
N GLY A 108 1.00 -8.94 8.69
CA GLY A 108 2.34 -9.51 8.52
C GLY A 108 2.90 -10.13 9.82
N LEU A 109 3.70 -11.20 9.68
CA LEU A 109 4.28 -11.94 10.81
C LEU A 109 5.04 -11.02 11.80
N LEU A 110 5.85 -10.11 11.30
CA LEU A 110 6.62 -9.16 12.13
C LEU A 110 5.69 -8.18 12.86
N ASN A 111 4.66 -7.68 12.20
CA ASN A 111 3.70 -6.76 12.81
C ASN A 111 2.86 -7.45 13.88
N LYS A 112 2.52 -8.73 13.73
CA LYS A 112 1.87 -9.53 14.78
C LYS A 112 2.72 -9.64 16.03
N ILE A 113 4.04 -9.73 15.91
CA ILE A 113 4.96 -9.83 17.05
C ILE A 113 5.13 -8.48 17.75
N TYR A 114 5.28 -7.38 17.02
CA TYR A 114 5.60 -6.07 17.59
C TYR A 114 4.38 -5.25 18.03
N ARG A 115 3.19 -5.46 17.44
CA ARG A 115 1.98 -4.65 17.69
C ARG A 115 0.86 -5.39 18.42
N TRP A 116 1.11 -6.59 18.91
CA TRP A 116 0.11 -7.47 19.53
C TRP A 116 -0.66 -6.82 20.69
N GLN A 117 -0.06 -5.91 21.44
CA GLN A 117 -0.65 -5.43 22.70
C GLN A 117 -1.67 -4.28 22.56
N ALA A 118 -1.64 -3.50 21.48
CA ALA A 118 -2.41 -2.24 21.42
C ALA A 118 -3.67 -2.25 20.52
N GLN A 119 -3.80 -3.19 19.54
CA GLN A 119 -4.83 -3.07 18.49
C GLN A 119 -5.51 -4.39 18.08
N GLY A 120 -5.49 -5.44 18.87
CA GLY A 120 -5.87 -6.81 18.49
C GLY A 120 -7.21 -6.97 17.76
N ASN A 121 -8.27 -6.31 18.22
CA ASN A 121 -9.60 -6.43 17.60
C ASN A 121 -9.72 -5.63 16.30
N TYR A 122 -9.08 -4.48 16.22
CA TYR A 122 -9.12 -3.62 15.05
C TYR A 122 -8.39 -4.25 13.85
N ILE A 123 -7.19 -4.79 14.07
CA ILE A 123 -6.38 -5.44 13.03
C ILE A 123 -7.08 -6.65 12.42
N ASN A 124 -7.88 -7.38 13.21
CA ASN A 124 -8.65 -8.52 12.71
C ASN A 124 -9.67 -8.11 11.66
N LEU A 125 -10.24 -6.93 11.78
CA LEU A 125 -11.25 -6.41 10.85
C LEU A 125 -10.61 -5.59 9.73
N VAL A 126 -9.67 -4.72 10.07
CA VAL A 126 -8.97 -3.80 9.17
C VAL A 126 -7.48 -4.18 9.14
N PRO A 127 -7.10 -5.18 8.32
CA PRO A 127 -5.75 -5.73 8.32
C PRO A 127 -4.71 -4.81 7.69
N ARG A 128 -5.14 -3.70 7.07
CA ARG A 128 -4.24 -2.72 6.42
C ARG A 128 -4.86 -1.35 6.31
N ASP A 129 -4.00 -0.35 6.15
CA ASP A 129 -4.38 1.01 5.79
C ASP A 129 -3.80 1.34 4.43
N ILE A 130 -4.56 2.07 3.62
CA ILE A 130 -4.18 2.42 2.25
C ILE A 130 -4.41 3.91 2.05
N PHE A 131 -3.34 4.63 1.74
CA PHE A 131 -3.42 6.02 1.36
C PHE A 131 -3.48 6.14 -0.17
N ILE A 132 -4.54 6.74 -0.69
CA ILE A 132 -4.76 6.89 -2.12
C ILE A 132 -4.89 8.37 -2.46
N VAL A 133 -4.24 8.78 -3.53
CA VAL A 133 -4.38 10.09 -4.12
C VAL A 133 -5.16 9.99 -5.44
N ILE A 134 -5.99 11.01 -5.71
CA ILE A 134 -6.80 11.13 -6.94
C ILE A 134 -6.46 12.43 -7.66
N GLY A 135 -7.16 12.72 -8.74
CA GLY A 135 -7.02 13.99 -9.47
C GLY A 135 -5.60 14.23 -9.97
N LYS A 136 -5.14 15.47 -9.85
CA LYS A 136 -3.82 15.89 -10.27
C LYS A 136 -2.68 15.27 -9.45
N MET A 137 -2.89 15.04 -8.17
CA MET A 137 -1.89 14.41 -7.32
C MET A 137 -1.56 12.99 -7.77
N ALA A 138 -2.48 12.31 -8.44
CA ALA A 138 -2.26 10.96 -8.96
C ALA A 138 -1.59 10.93 -10.34
N GLU A 139 -1.39 12.04 -11.02
CA GLU A 139 -0.62 12.11 -12.27
C GLU A 139 0.84 11.71 -12.00
N PRO A 140 1.46 10.85 -12.83
CA PRO A 140 2.78 10.29 -12.51
C PRO A 140 3.84 11.34 -12.17
N GLN A 141 3.88 12.44 -12.92
CA GLN A 141 4.89 13.51 -12.75
C GLN A 141 4.68 14.28 -11.44
N VAL A 142 3.42 14.50 -11.04
CA VAL A 142 3.05 15.19 -9.81
C VAL A 142 3.25 14.25 -8.61
N PHE A 143 2.83 13.00 -8.74
CA PHE A 143 2.96 11.97 -7.71
C PHE A 143 4.41 11.77 -7.26
N GLU A 144 5.37 11.82 -8.17
CA GLU A 144 6.79 11.69 -7.88
C GLU A 144 7.39 12.87 -7.07
N MET A 145 6.65 13.99 -6.95
CA MET A 145 7.06 15.12 -6.11
C MET A 145 6.79 14.87 -4.62
N PHE A 146 6.05 13.80 -4.27
CA PHE A 146 5.59 13.54 -2.92
C PHE A 146 6.28 12.36 -2.25
N ASP A 147 6.50 12.51 -0.95
CA ASP A 147 6.72 11.42 -0.02
C ASP A 147 5.45 11.20 0.80
N PHE A 148 5.08 9.92 0.97
CA PHE A 148 3.91 9.52 1.73
C PHE A 148 4.35 8.75 2.97
N LYS A 149 3.69 9.03 4.10
CA LYS A 149 3.96 8.36 5.37
C LYS A 149 2.66 7.98 6.06
N HIS A 150 2.71 6.90 6.84
CA HIS A 150 1.70 6.60 7.86
C HIS A 150 2.32 6.71 9.24
N GLU A 151 1.70 7.48 10.11
CA GLU A 151 2.03 7.58 11.52
C GLU A 151 0.74 7.36 12.31
N GLU A 152 0.76 6.40 13.24
CA GLU A 152 -0.40 6.04 14.07
C GLU A 152 -1.70 5.80 13.26
N ARG A 153 -1.58 5.15 12.09
CA ARG A 153 -2.68 4.87 11.14
C ARG A 153 -3.22 6.08 10.40
N MET A 154 -2.55 7.20 10.47
CA MET A 154 -2.87 8.40 9.69
C MET A 154 -1.91 8.52 8.51
N GLY A 155 -2.46 8.79 7.33
CA GLY A 155 -1.68 9.07 6.13
C GLY A 155 -1.28 10.55 6.10
N SER A 156 -0.05 10.82 5.73
CA SER A 156 0.45 12.17 5.49
C SER A 156 1.18 12.26 4.16
N VAL A 157 1.13 13.44 3.54
CA VAL A 157 1.86 13.77 2.32
C VAL A 157 2.86 14.89 2.61
N LEU A 158 4.06 14.72 2.13
CA LEU A 158 5.16 15.68 2.27
C LEU A 158 5.75 15.97 0.90
N CYS A 159 6.21 17.19 0.68
CA CYS A 159 6.99 17.51 -0.51
C CYS A 159 8.37 16.85 -0.43
N LYS A 160 8.73 16.10 -1.46
CA LYS A 160 9.98 15.35 -1.52
C LYS A 160 11.20 16.27 -1.50
N GLY A 161 12.18 15.93 -0.65
CA GLY A 161 13.40 16.72 -0.50
C GLY A 161 13.22 18.05 0.24
N VAL A 162 12.05 18.28 0.85
CA VAL A 162 11.85 19.41 1.77
C VAL A 162 12.30 18.99 3.16
N LYS A 163 13.23 19.75 3.73
CA LYS A 163 13.68 19.60 5.11
C LYS A 163 12.81 20.49 6.01
N TYR A 164 11.82 19.87 6.68
CA TYR A 164 10.98 20.57 7.64
C TYR A 164 11.80 20.93 8.88
N LYS A 165 11.80 22.21 9.27
CA LYS A 165 12.54 22.70 10.42
C LYS A 165 11.95 22.13 11.72
N THR A 166 12.72 21.27 12.41
CA THR A 166 12.60 21.22 13.86
C THR A 166 13.48 22.33 14.42
N SER A 167 13.04 23.01 15.49
CA SER A 167 13.72 24.19 16.04
C SER A 167 15.21 23.99 16.36
N PHE A 168 15.65 22.75 16.58
CA PHE A 168 17.02 22.38 16.86
C PHE A 168 17.89 22.28 15.58
N MET A 169 17.31 21.91 14.43
CA MET A 169 18.06 21.68 13.18
C MET A 169 18.32 22.97 12.40
N SER A 170 17.70 24.08 12.76
CA SER A 170 17.87 25.36 12.06
C SER A 170 19.26 25.95 12.17
N PHE A 171 20.05 25.56 13.16
CA PHE A 171 21.42 26.06 13.38
C PHE A 171 22.48 25.38 12.47
N PHE A 172 22.16 24.25 11.84
CA PHE A 172 23.12 23.44 11.07
C PHE A 172 22.77 23.32 9.59
N GLN A 173 21.79 24.09 9.12
CA GLN A 173 21.37 24.00 7.73
C GLN A 173 22.23 24.93 6.86
N ASP A 174 22.93 24.37 5.88
CA ASP A 174 23.64 25.13 4.86
C ASP A 174 22.61 25.97 4.06
N GLU A 175 22.96 27.22 3.74
CA GLU A 175 22.12 28.13 2.95
C GLU A 175 21.68 27.50 1.63
N LYS A 176 22.55 26.75 0.97
CA LYS A 176 22.24 26.01 -0.27
C LYS A 176 21.16 24.96 -0.07
N ASP A 177 21.24 24.20 1.02
CA ASP A 177 20.24 23.20 1.41
C ASP A 177 18.89 23.84 1.70
N PHE A 178 18.90 25.01 2.32
CA PHE A 178 17.69 25.77 2.61
C PHE A 178 17.01 26.27 1.33
N GLN A 179 17.76 26.86 0.40
CA GLN A 179 17.23 27.32 -0.87
C GLN A 179 16.66 26.18 -1.71
N GLN A 180 17.36 25.03 -1.78
CA GLN A 180 16.87 23.85 -2.48
C GLN A 180 15.58 23.31 -1.85
N SER A 181 15.49 23.28 -0.53
CA SER A 181 14.30 22.87 0.21
C SER A 181 13.11 23.80 -0.08
N LYS A 182 13.34 25.12 -0.13
CA LYS A 182 12.34 26.12 -0.48
C LYS A 182 11.83 25.93 -1.91
N GLU A 183 12.72 25.78 -2.87
CA GLU A 183 12.35 25.54 -4.28
C GLU A 183 11.52 24.26 -4.44
N ASN A 184 11.88 23.19 -3.76
CA ASN A 184 11.14 21.92 -3.78
C ASN A 184 9.73 22.12 -3.21
N TYR A 185 9.61 22.85 -2.11
CA TYR A 185 8.31 23.19 -1.51
C TYR A 185 7.44 24.02 -2.46
N GLU A 186 7.97 25.08 -3.04
CA GLU A 186 7.25 25.96 -3.97
C GLU A 186 6.75 25.22 -5.21
N LYS A 187 7.50 24.24 -5.71
CA LYS A 187 7.09 23.38 -6.83
C LYS A 187 6.00 22.38 -6.48
N CYS A 188 6.04 21.83 -5.28
CA CYS A 188 5.16 20.73 -4.84
C CYS A 188 3.85 21.24 -4.22
N ASN A 189 3.93 22.25 -3.34
CA ASN A 189 2.82 22.72 -2.52
C ASN A 189 1.54 23.10 -3.31
N PRO A 190 1.61 23.73 -4.50
CA PRO A 190 0.41 24.06 -5.27
C PRO A 190 -0.43 22.85 -5.71
N TYR A 191 0.14 21.66 -5.68
CA TYR A 191 -0.56 20.42 -6.06
C TYR A 191 -1.18 19.70 -4.87
N ILE A 192 -0.86 20.09 -3.62
CA ILE A 192 -1.47 19.47 -2.44
C ILE A 192 -2.89 19.97 -2.30
N LYS A 193 -3.86 19.06 -2.39
CA LYS A 193 -5.28 19.36 -2.27
C LYS A 193 -5.94 18.35 -1.33
N ASP A 194 -6.61 18.85 -0.30
CA ASP A 194 -7.25 18.04 0.73
C ASP A 194 -8.36 17.13 0.18
N ASP A 195 -9.01 17.50 -0.91
CA ASP A 195 -10.06 16.73 -1.55
C ASP A 195 -9.52 15.66 -2.53
N GLU A 196 -8.23 15.68 -2.82
CA GLU A 196 -7.54 14.68 -3.64
C GLU A 196 -6.77 13.64 -2.79
N LEU A 197 -6.89 13.67 -1.45
CA LEU A 197 -6.18 12.83 -0.49
C LEU A 197 -7.15 12.04 0.36
N ASN A 198 -7.00 10.71 0.42
CA ASN A 198 -7.86 9.87 1.25
C ASN A 198 -7.09 8.72 1.90
N ASN A 199 -7.35 8.48 3.18
CA ASN A 199 -6.87 7.31 3.89
C ASN A 199 -8.00 6.30 4.06
N TYR A 200 -7.77 5.08 3.62
CA TYR A 200 -8.75 4.00 3.64
C TYR A 200 -8.39 2.94 4.66
N HIS A 201 -9.39 2.53 5.43
CA HIS A 201 -9.39 1.39 6.32
C HIS A 201 -10.26 0.28 5.70
N PRO A 202 -9.75 -0.50 4.74
CA PRO A 202 -10.55 -1.48 4.04
C PRO A 202 -10.87 -2.69 4.90
N ILE A 203 -12.16 -3.04 4.93
CA ILE A 203 -12.69 -4.28 5.48
C ILE A 203 -12.97 -5.20 4.27
N PRO A 204 -12.13 -6.19 3.97
CA PRO A 204 -12.32 -7.01 2.79
C PRO A 204 -13.55 -7.90 2.93
N ALA A 205 -14.47 -7.89 1.96
CA ALA A 205 -15.66 -8.74 1.98
C ALA A 205 -15.31 -10.23 1.81
N THR A 206 -14.27 -10.53 1.03
CA THR A 206 -13.82 -11.88 0.72
C THR A 206 -12.31 -12.04 0.90
N GLU A 207 -11.85 -13.29 0.94
CA GLU A 207 -10.42 -13.57 1.00
C GLU A 207 -9.71 -13.18 -0.32
N ASN A 208 -10.38 -13.23 -1.47
CA ASN A 208 -9.82 -12.75 -2.73
C ASN A 208 -9.50 -11.25 -2.68
N ILE A 209 -10.44 -10.47 -2.14
CA ILE A 209 -10.24 -9.02 -1.93
C ILE A 209 -9.10 -8.79 -0.94
N ASN A 210 -9.05 -9.55 0.16
CA ASN A 210 -7.96 -9.46 1.13
C ASN A 210 -6.59 -9.72 0.50
N ARG A 211 -6.49 -10.73 -0.35
CA ARG A 211 -5.27 -11.04 -1.12
C ARG A 211 -4.93 -9.93 -2.11
N ALA A 212 -5.91 -9.42 -2.86
CA ALA A 212 -5.70 -8.31 -3.78
C ALA A 212 -5.14 -7.07 -3.06
N LEU A 213 -5.76 -6.66 -1.98
CA LEU A 213 -5.29 -5.53 -1.16
C LEU A 213 -3.87 -5.75 -0.62
N SER A 214 -3.48 -7.01 -0.34
CA SER A 214 -2.14 -7.36 0.14
C SER A 214 -1.04 -7.26 -0.93
N MET A 215 -1.41 -7.15 -2.20
CA MET A 215 -0.48 -6.99 -3.32
C MET A 215 -0.16 -5.54 -3.65
N LEU A 216 -0.94 -4.59 -3.12
CA LEU A 216 -0.78 -3.18 -3.42
C LEU A 216 0.59 -2.67 -2.96
N VAL A 217 1.18 -1.84 -3.80
CA VAL A 217 2.43 -1.12 -3.51
C VAL A 217 2.31 0.34 -3.93
N LYS A 218 3.19 1.20 -3.42
CA LYS A 218 3.27 2.60 -3.83
C LYS A 218 3.35 2.74 -5.35
N GLY A 219 2.54 3.61 -5.91
CA GLY A 219 2.50 3.92 -7.34
C GLY A 219 1.44 3.14 -8.13
N ASP A 220 0.85 2.08 -7.55
CA ASP A 220 -0.22 1.33 -8.23
C ASP A 220 -1.44 2.20 -8.50
N VAL A 221 -2.09 1.97 -9.63
CA VAL A 221 -3.44 2.47 -9.87
C VAL A 221 -4.43 1.41 -9.42
N VAL A 222 -5.27 1.76 -8.45
CA VAL A 222 -6.25 0.86 -7.87
C VAL A 222 -7.64 1.46 -7.95
N SER A 223 -8.66 0.64 -8.26
CA SER A 223 -10.07 0.98 -7.99
C SER A 223 -10.56 0.21 -6.79
N LEU A 224 -11.19 0.91 -5.86
CA LEU A 224 -11.89 0.34 -4.72
C LEU A 224 -13.38 0.63 -4.86
N GLU A 225 -14.22 -0.41 -4.71
CA GLU A 225 -15.68 -0.31 -4.72
C GLU A 225 -16.25 -1.02 -3.49
N GLY A 226 -17.29 -0.44 -2.89
CA GLY A 226 -17.94 -1.03 -1.73
C GLY A 226 -18.88 -0.08 -1.00
N LEU A 227 -18.99 -0.26 0.30
CA LEU A 227 -19.84 0.54 1.18
C LEU A 227 -18.97 1.24 2.23
N LEU A 228 -19.12 2.54 2.40
CA LEU A 228 -18.62 3.22 3.58
C LEU A 228 -19.50 2.84 4.77
N VAL A 229 -18.85 2.42 5.87
CA VAL A 229 -19.54 1.83 7.02
C VAL A 229 -19.04 2.41 8.33
N ASP A 230 -19.92 2.45 9.33
CA ASP A 230 -19.52 2.56 10.72
C ASP A 230 -19.41 1.15 11.33
N VAL A 231 -18.55 1.00 12.35
CA VAL A 231 -18.39 -0.24 13.12
C VAL A 231 -18.45 0.10 14.61
N PRO A 232 -19.65 0.10 15.20
CA PRO A 232 -19.85 0.56 16.58
C PRO A 232 -19.03 -0.20 17.62
N GLU A 233 -18.85 -1.52 17.44
CA GLU A 233 -18.09 -2.35 18.38
C GLU A 233 -16.60 -1.98 18.47
N LEU A 234 -16.08 -1.22 17.51
CA LEU A 234 -14.72 -0.73 17.49
C LEU A 234 -14.62 0.79 17.65
N GLY A 235 -15.77 1.47 17.77
CA GLY A 235 -15.83 2.93 17.77
C GLY A 235 -15.38 3.56 16.45
N LEU A 236 -15.43 2.80 15.34
CA LEU A 236 -15.06 3.29 14.03
C LEU A 236 -16.23 3.97 13.36
N SER A 237 -16.02 5.18 12.89
CA SER A 237 -16.98 5.91 12.07
C SER A 237 -16.33 6.34 10.77
N THR A 238 -17.02 6.11 9.66
CA THR A 238 -16.52 6.51 8.36
C THR A 238 -16.72 8.01 8.13
N GLY A 239 -15.69 8.69 7.59
CA GLY A 239 -15.87 10.02 7.04
C GLY A 239 -16.73 9.95 5.78
N THR A 240 -17.72 10.84 5.67
CA THR A 240 -18.40 11.13 4.41
C THR A 240 -18.25 12.60 4.08
N ARG A 241 -18.30 13.00 2.81
CA ARG A 241 -18.22 14.43 2.43
C ARG A 241 -19.27 15.30 3.11
N LYS A 242 -20.42 14.72 3.45
CA LYS A 242 -21.48 15.45 4.17
C LYS A 242 -21.13 15.76 5.61
N ASN A 243 -20.30 14.94 6.24
CA ASN A 243 -20.02 15.05 7.67
C ASN A 243 -18.65 15.57 8.02
N GLN A 244 -17.79 15.92 7.07
CA GLN A 244 -16.45 16.57 7.20
C GLN A 244 -15.72 16.46 8.58
N VAL A 245 -16.03 15.44 9.40
CA VAL A 245 -15.77 15.45 10.84
C VAL A 245 -14.48 14.69 11.20
N HIS A 246 -13.91 13.92 10.31
CA HIS A 246 -12.62 13.27 10.60
C HIS A 246 -11.48 13.99 9.93
N LYS A 247 -10.92 14.86 10.71
CA LYS A 247 -9.71 15.62 10.44
C LYS A 247 -8.49 14.80 10.84
N ASP A 248 -8.23 13.65 10.23
CA ASP A 248 -7.22 12.72 10.74
C ASP A 248 -6.04 12.47 9.80
N MET A 249 -5.82 13.35 8.82
CA MET A 249 -4.59 13.35 8.02
C MET A 249 -3.82 14.65 8.20
N ILE A 250 -2.55 14.54 8.43
CA ILE A 250 -1.66 15.69 8.54
C ILE A 250 -1.09 16.01 7.16
N VAL A 251 -1.55 17.07 6.56
CA VAL A 251 -0.94 17.63 5.36
C VAL A 251 0.05 18.71 5.82
N ASN A 252 1.33 18.50 5.53
CA ASN A 252 2.41 19.43 5.91
C ASN A 252 2.47 19.79 7.41
N GLY A 253 1.99 18.90 8.30
CA GLY A 253 2.02 19.10 9.73
C GLY A 253 0.79 19.79 10.33
N ASP A 254 -0.14 20.32 9.54
CA ASP A 254 -1.18 21.20 10.07
C ASP A 254 -2.63 20.83 9.71
N ASN A 255 -2.88 19.88 8.82
CA ASN A 255 -4.25 19.58 8.39
C ASN A 255 -4.53 18.08 8.20
N PRO A 256 -5.49 17.54 8.93
CA PRO A 256 -5.87 16.15 8.85
C PRO A 256 -6.86 15.88 7.71
N GLY A 257 -6.60 14.87 6.90
CA GLY A 257 -7.48 14.45 5.82
C GLY A 257 -8.55 13.45 6.23
N LYS A 258 -9.19 12.82 5.23
CA LYS A 258 -10.34 11.95 5.43
C LYS A 258 -9.92 10.50 5.66
N CYS A 259 -10.46 9.89 6.72
CA CYS A 259 -10.41 8.44 6.93
C CYS A 259 -11.73 7.81 6.48
N PHE A 260 -11.63 6.82 5.60
CA PHE A 260 -12.79 6.06 5.13
C PHE A 260 -12.70 4.61 5.61
N VAL A 261 -13.72 4.17 6.37
CA VAL A 261 -13.90 2.75 6.68
C VAL A 261 -14.72 2.15 5.56
N LEU A 262 -14.08 1.35 4.71
CA LEU A 262 -14.67 0.84 3.48
C LEU A 262 -14.86 -0.67 3.55
N TYR A 263 -16.11 -1.14 3.64
CA TYR A 263 -16.44 -2.55 3.37
C TYR A 263 -16.24 -2.80 1.87
N THR A 264 -15.09 -3.32 1.52
CA THR A 264 -14.61 -3.44 0.14
C THR A 264 -15.18 -4.69 -0.50
N THR A 265 -16.03 -4.53 -1.51
CA THR A 265 -16.68 -5.62 -2.23
C THR A 265 -16.02 -5.93 -3.57
N LYS A 266 -15.23 -4.98 -4.09
CA LYS A 266 -14.47 -5.16 -5.32
C LYS A 266 -13.18 -4.33 -5.29
N VAL A 267 -12.11 -4.91 -5.82
CA VAL A 267 -10.82 -4.25 -6.06
C VAL A 267 -10.41 -4.51 -7.50
N THR A 268 -9.95 -3.47 -8.21
CA THR A 268 -9.35 -3.64 -9.54
C THR A 268 -7.89 -3.18 -9.48
N ILE A 269 -6.98 -4.03 -9.92
CA ILE A 269 -5.53 -3.75 -9.98
C ILE A 269 -5.01 -4.25 -11.32
N ASP A 270 -4.23 -3.42 -12.05
CA ASP A 270 -3.57 -3.81 -13.30
C ASP A 270 -4.53 -4.45 -14.33
N GLY A 271 -5.79 -4.01 -14.36
CA GLY A 271 -6.82 -4.53 -15.28
C GLY A 271 -7.44 -5.86 -14.87
N PHE A 272 -7.26 -6.29 -13.61
CA PHE A 272 -7.91 -7.47 -13.03
C PHE A 272 -8.86 -7.07 -11.89
N ASP A 273 -10.06 -7.63 -11.92
CA ASP A 273 -11.09 -7.49 -10.88
C ASP A 273 -10.98 -8.64 -9.87
N TYR A 274 -11.06 -8.29 -8.60
CA TYR A 274 -11.10 -9.21 -7.46
C TYR A 274 -12.39 -8.94 -6.67
N LYS A 275 -13.16 -10.01 -6.46
CA LYS A 275 -14.48 -9.99 -5.77
C LYS A 275 -14.54 -11.01 -4.65
#